data_bc10946957ed2b92db62f3d10e87f75e
#
_entry.id   bc10946957ed2b92db62f3d10e87f75e
#
_cell.length_a   1.000
_cell.length_b   1.000
_cell.length_c   1.000
_cell.angle_alpha   90.00
_cell.angle_beta   90.00
_cell.angle_gamma   90.00
#
_symmetry.space_group_name_H-M   'P 1'
#
loop_
_entity.id
_entity.type
_entity.pdbx_description
1 polymer ?
#
loop_
_entity_poly.entity_id
_entity_poly.type
_entity_poly.pdbx_seq_one_letter_code
_entity_poly.pdbx_strand_id
1 'polypeptide(L)'
;MAVPVAALAKLAAAALSGEDTRRKLGWIVAAICSPLILTLALICSLLSGSAEHNNSAVLLCFHGGDIPGKTPAEYVAYIEDMRRSFTLLDDAIAAVNGMTEDSDSLDGIRVKAVFYAIFFGEDTPSRRAHRQFVDCFVTYEERTRTVTDEDGTETEESYTVAIPVMDMVEVYSNIENTLHLEISAEQKSNADSVYNLVRYGVAGGSEGWIPGADVPYIGADGFCSPIGSGWERRVTSEFGNRVDPITGKRKGHTGMDLAVPTGTPIRAALPGTVTVSKYNAGGYGYYVCIDHGNGLVTLYGHCSQLLARVGQTVQAGDIIALSGSTGRSTGPHLHFEVRVNGERTNPRAYLPKG
;
A
#
# COMPACT_ATOMS: atom_id res chain seq x y z
N MET A 1 40.24 -34.51 -30.05
CA MET A 1 39.40 -33.89 -31.11
C MET A 1 38.03 -33.57 -30.50
N ALA A 2 37.71 -32.31 -30.37
CA ALA A 2 36.40 -31.91 -29.85
C ALA A 2 35.34 -32.11 -30.95
N VAL A 3 34.24 -32.78 -30.63
CA VAL A 3 33.11 -32.95 -31.54
C VAL A 3 32.45 -31.61 -31.76
N PRO A 4 32.24 -31.13 -33.00
CA PRO A 4 31.59 -29.84 -33.23
C PRO A 4 30.19 -29.80 -32.65
N VAL A 5 29.81 -28.68 -31.96
CA VAL A 5 28.49 -28.47 -31.33
C VAL A 5 27.34 -28.73 -32.31
N ALA A 6 27.54 -28.44 -33.62
CA ALA A 6 26.56 -28.72 -34.68
C ALA A 6 26.33 -30.23 -34.93
N ALA A 7 27.33 -31.08 -34.69
CA ALA A 7 27.19 -32.54 -34.82
C ALA A 7 26.44 -33.11 -33.59
N LEU A 8 26.67 -32.58 -32.39
CA LEU A 8 25.91 -32.93 -31.18
C LEU A 8 24.44 -32.50 -31.29
N ALA A 9 24.15 -31.32 -31.83
CA ALA A 9 22.80 -30.85 -32.07
C ALA A 9 22.03 -31.72 -33.09
N LYS A 10 22.69 -32.18 -34.17
CA LYS A 10 22.11 -33.12 -35.16
C LYS A 10 21.86 -34.51 -34.58
N LEU A 11 22.76 -35.02 -33.74
CA LEU A 11 22.57 -36.29 -33.03
C LEU A 11 21.44 -36.21 -32.01
N ALA A 12 21.32 -35.09 -31.29
CA ALA A 12 20.20 -34.85 -30.37
C ALA A 12 18.85 -34.74 -31.11
N ALA A 13 18.83 -34.04 -32.26
CA ALA A 13 17.64 -33.94 -33.11
C ALA A 13 17.21 -35.30 -33.71
N ALA A 14 18.18 -36.13 -34.15
CA ALA A 14 17.91 -37.49 -34.66
C ALA A 14 17.42 -38.43 -33.53
N ALA A 15 17.98 -38.33 -32.33
CA ALA A 15 17.52 -39.08 -31.16
C ALA A 15 16.09 -38.71 -30.73
N LEU A 16 15.65 -37.45 -30.95
CA LEU A 16 14.32 -36.95 -30.66
C LEU A 16 13.29 -37.21 -31.77
N SER A 17 13.68 -37.77 -32.90
CA SER A 17 12.78 -38.02 -34.05
C SER A 17 11.83 -39.21 -33.87
N GLY A 18 12.15 -40.15 -32.99
CA GLY A 18 11.34 -41.35 -32.72
C GLY A 18 10.25 -41.07 -31.68
N GLU A 19 9.00 -41.44 -31.96
CA GLU A 19 7.84 -41.22 -31.07
C GLU A 19 8.02 -41.91 -29.70
N ASP A 20 8.59 -43.12 -29.69
CA ASP A 20 8.93 -43.87 -28.48
C ASP A 20 10.04 -43.20 -27.65
N THR A 21 11.01 -42.59 -28.32
CA THR A 21 12.11 -41.88 -27.65
C THR A 21 11.61 -40.57 -27.00
N ARG A 22 10.73 -39.84 -27.69
CA ARG A 22 10.06 -38.66 -27.11
C ARG A 22 9.21 -39.00 -25.90
N ARG A 23 8.47 -40.11 -25.96
CA ARG A 23 7.64 -40.61 -24.87
C ARG A 23 8.48 -41.02 -23.65
N LYS A 24 9.59 -41.71 -23.85
CA LYS A 24 10.54 -42.10 -22.80
C LYS A 24 11.24 -40.87 -22.19
N LEU A 25 11.67 -39.90 -23.02
CA LEU A 25 12.27 -38.67 -22.58
C LEU A 25 11.26 -37.81 -21.80
N GLY A 26 9.99 -37.75 -22.25
CA GLY A 26 8.91 -37.09 -21.53
C GLY A 26 8.68 -37.66 -20.12
N TRP A 27 8.71 -38.99 -19.97
CA TRP A 27 8.61 -39.64 -18.67
C TRP A 27 9.83 -39.40 -17.78
N ILE A 28 11.04 -39.34 -18.34
CA ILE A 28 12.27 -39.01 -17.59
C ILE A 28 12.23 -37.57 -17.11
N VAL A 29 11.83 -36.60 -17.96
CA VAL A 29 11.67 -35.20 -17.59
C VAL A 29 10.57 -35.04 -16.55
N ALA A 30 9.43 -35.73 -16.71
CA ALA A 30 8.36 -35.71 -15.71
C ALA A 30 8.82 -36.28 -14.36
N ALA A 31 9.60 -37.39 -14.36
CA ALA A 31 10.12 -38.00 -13.14
C ALA A 31 11.16 -37.10 -12.41
N ILE A 32 11.95 -36.34 -13.17
CA ILE A 32 12.94 -35.41 -12.60
C ILE A 32 12.26 -34.09 -12.13
N CYS A 33 11.28 -33.57 -12.89
CA CYS A 33 10.63 -32.32 -12.57
C CYS A 33 9.50 -32.45 -11.52
N SER A 34 8.85 -33.64 -11.41
CA SER A 34 7.74 -33.81 -10.48
C SER A 34 8.11 -33.60 -9.01
N PRO A 35 9.26 -34.09 -8.50
CA PRO A 35 9.65 -33.80 -7.11
C PRO A 35 9.91 -32.30 -6.88
N LEU A 36 10.49 -31.63 -7.90
CA LEU A 36 10.76 -30.20 -7.84
C LEU A 36 9.46 -29.37 -7.84
N ILE A 37 8.49 -29.75 -8.67
CA ILE A 37 7.16 -29.12 -8.71
C ILE A 37 6.40 -29.38 -7.40
N LEU A 38 6.50 -30.61 -6.85
CA LEU A 38 5.87 -30.95 -5.58
C LEU A 38 6.49 -30.18 -4.39
N THR A 39 7.82 -30.05 -4.38
CA THR A 39 8.49 -29.25 -3.34
C THR A 39 8.16 -27.77 -3.47
N LEU A 40 8.09 -27.22 -4.69
CA LEU A 40 7.68 -25.83 -4.92
C LEU A 40 6.22 -25.60 -4.48
N ALA A 41 5.32 -26.52 -4.82
CA ALA A 41 3.92 -26.48 -4.41
C ALA A 41 3.75 -26.57 -2.88
N LEU A 42 4.56 -27.41 -2.23
CA LEU A 42 4.59 -27.53 -0.77
C LEU A 42 5.10 -26.23 -0.12
N ILE A 43 6.18 -25.66 -0.64
CA ILE A 43 6.72 -24.37 -0.16
C ILE A 43 5.70 -23.25 -0.36
N CYS A 44 5.06 -23.15 -1.52
CA CYS A 44 3.99 -22.17 -1.76
C CYS A 44 2.80 -22.37 -0.82
N SER A 45 2.41 -23.62 -0.55
CA SER A 45 1.33 -23.94 0.40
C SER A 45 1.70 -23.58 1.84
N LEU A 46 2.93 -23.82 2.26
CA LEU A 46 3.44 -23.42 3.57
C LEU A 46 3.51 -21.89 3.73
N LEU A 47 4.00 -21.20 2.69
CA LEU A 47 4.06 -19.74 2.67
C LEU A 47 2.65 -19.12 2.68
N SER A 48 1.71 -19.65 1.91
CA SER A 48 0.31 -19.20 1.92
C SER A 48 -0.35 -19.42 3.29
N GLY A 49 -0.14 -20.59 3.90
CA GLY A 49 -0.66 -20.88 5.23
C GLY A 49 -0.08 -19.98 6.32
N SER A 50 1.21 -19.63 6.23
CA SER A 50 1.83 -18.69 7.17
C SER A 50 1.33 -17.27 7.00
N ALA A 51 1.10 -16.81 5.77
CA ALA A 51 0.56 -15.49 5.48
C ALA A 51 -0.88 -15.32 5.98
N GLU A 52 -1.76 -16.32 5.72
CA GLU A 52 -3.13 -16.31 6.26
C GLU A 52 -3.15 -16.33 7.79
N HIS A 53 -2.25 -17.07 8.42
CA HIS A 53 -2.15 -17.15 9.87
C HIS A 53 -1.69 -15.82 10.48
N ASN A 54 -0.73 -15.16 9.83
CA ASN A 54 -0.23 -13.86 10.25
C ASN A 54 -1.31 -12.77 10.11
N ASN A 55 -2.03 -12.74 8.99
CA ASN A 55 -3.13 -11.82 8.77
C ASN A 55 -4.27 -11.99 9.79
N SER A 56 -4.59 -13.24 10.16
CA SER A 56 -5.59 -13.54 11.19
C SER A 56 -5.15 -13.02 12.56
N ALA A 57 -3.87 -13.16 12.93
CA ALA A 57 -3.35 -12.63 14.19
C ALA A 57 -3.42 -11.10 14.24
N VAL A 58 -3.06 -10.39 13.15
CA VAL A 58 -3.22 -8.94 13.02
C VAL A 58 -4.67 -8.53 13.27
N LEU A 59 -5.63 -9.12 12.54
CA LEU A 59 -7.04 -8.77 12.67
C LEU A 59 -7.59 -9.06 14.08
N LEU A 60 -7.16 -10.14 14.73
CA LEU A 60 -7.50 -10.45 16.11
C LEU A 60 -6.94 -9.44 17.10
N CYS A 61 -5.74 -8.91 16.87
CA CYS A 61 -5.15 -7.85 17.71
C CYS A 61 -5.93 -6.53 17.56
N PHE A 62 -6.28 -6.13 16.33
CA PHE A 62 -6.90 -4.84 16.04
C PHE A 62 -8.41 -4.79 16.28
N HIS A 63 -9.13 -5.85 15.93
CA HIS A 63 -10.60 -5.89 15.97
C HIS A 63 -11.15 -6.73 17.11
N GLY A 64 -10.29 -7.42 17.86
CA GLY A 64 -10.73 -8.32 18.93
C GLY A 64 -11.36 -9.63 18.39
N GLY A 65 -12.25 -10.21 19.19
CA GLY A 65 -12.92 -11.49 18.88
C GLY A 65 -12.24 -12.70 19.52
N ASP A 66 -12.87 -13.86 19.37
CA ASP A 66 -12.40 -15.11 19.97
C ASP A 66 -11.17 -15.64 19.21
N ILE A 67 -10.13 -16.02 19.96
CA ILE A 67 -8.95 -16.65 19.37
C ILE A 67 -9.31 -18.12 19.08
N PRO A 68 -9.12 -18.61 17.84
CA PRO A 68 -9.46 -19.98 17.49
C PRO A 68 -8.77 -21.01 18.42
N GLY A 69 -9.51 -22.01 18.91
CA GLY A 69 -9.01 -23.00 19.88
C GLY A 69 -7.85 -23.89 19.38
N LYS A 70 -7.52 -23.84 18.09
CA LYS A 70 -6.36 -24.53 17.48
C LYS A 70 -5.11 -23.65 17.43
N THR A 71 -5.20 -22.38 17.85
CA THR A 71 -4.06 -21.45 17.86
C THR A 71 -3.03 -21.96 18.88
N PRO A 72 -1.72 -22.05 18.51
CA PRO A 72 -0.67 -22.42 19.45
C PRO A 72 -0.65 -21.49 20.68
N ALA A 73 -0.40 -22.04 21.86
CA ALA A 73 -0.48 -21.31 23.14
C ALA A 73 0.44 -20.07 23.17
N GLU A 74 1.60 -20.15 22.53
CA GLU A 74 2.54 -19.04 22.38
C GLU A 74 1.91 -17.88 21.57
N TYR A 75 1.25 -18.18 20.43
CA TYR A 75 0.56 -17.19 19.63
C TYR A 75 -0.65 -16.57 20.34
N VAL A 76 -1.36 -17.37 21.15
CA VAL A 76 -2.44 -16.85 22.01
C VAL A 76 -1.88 -15.79 22.96
N ALA A 77 -0.73 -16.08 23.61
CA ALA A 77 -0.06 -15.14 24.50
C ALA A 77 0.34 -13.84 23.75
N TYR A 78 0.95 -13.95 22.57
CA TYR A 78 1.34 -12.79 21.76
C TYR A 78 0.15 -11.91 21.36
N ILE A 79 -0.97 -12.51 20.97
CA ILE A 79 -2.19 -11.76 20.63
C ILE A 79 -2.75 -11.03 21.85
N GLU A 80 -2.79 -11.70 23.01
CA GLU A 80 -3.29 -11.11 24.25
C GLU A 80 -2.37 -9.99 24.77
N ASP A 81 -1.05 -10.16 24.68
CA ASP A 81 -0.07 -9.14 25.04
C ASP A 81 -0.20 -7.91 24.13
N MET A 82 -0.36 -8.14 22.83
CA MET A 82 -0.56 -7.05 21.87
C MET A 82 -1.88 -6.29 22.11
N ARG A 83 -2.97 -6.99 22.43
CA ARG A 83 -4.24 -6.36 22.80
C ARG A 83 -4.12 -5.47 24.06
N ARG A 84 -3.36 -5.94 25.06
CA ARG A 84 -3.05 -5.13 26.26
C ARG A 84 -2.25 -3.89 25.89
N SER A 85 -1.23 -4.05 25.06
CA SER A 85 -0.41 -2.96 24.56
C SER A 85 -1.24 -1.95 23.77
N PHE A 86 -2.16 -2.41 22.91
CA PHE A 86 -3.05 -1.53 22.15
C PHE A 86 -3.96 -0.68 23.04
N THR A 87 -4.42 -1.23 24.15
CA THR A 87 -5.18 -0.42 25.14
C THR A 87 -4.32 0.70 25.73
N LEU A 88 -3.04 0.42 26.05
CA LEU A 88 -2.12 1.45 26.55
C LEU A 88 -1.78 2.50 25.48
N LEU A 89 -1.66 2.09 24.22
CA LEU A 89 -1.44 2.99 23.10
C LEU A 89 -2.68 3.87 22.86
N ASP A 90 -3.90 3.31 22.95
CA ASP A 90 -5.13 4.08 22.78
C ASP A 90 -5.26 5.19 23.83
N ASP A 91 -4.92 4.92 25.10
CA ASP A 91 -4.85 5.92 26.16
C ASP A 91 -3.84 7.04 25.81
N ALA A 92 -2.66 6.68 25.34
CA ALA A 92 -1.61 7.62 24.98
C ALA A 92 -1.97 8.44 23.72
N ILE A 93 -2.53 7.80 22.69
CA ILE A 93 -3.02 8.46 21.46
C ILE A 93 -4.14 9.44 21.80
N ALA A 94 -5.09 9.07 22.67
CA ALA A 94 -6.16 9.96 23.09
C ALA A 94 -5.61 11.19 23.84
N ALA A 95 -4.59 11.01 24.69
CA ALA A 95 -3.94 12.11 25.38
C ALA A 95 -3.24 13.08 24.41
N VAL A 96 -2.54 12.55 23.38
CA VAL A 96 -1.90 13.36 22.34
C VAL A 96 -2.96 14.09 21.50
N ASN A 97 -4.02 13.40 21.06
CA ASN A 97 -5.10 13.99 20.29
C ASN A 97 -5.87 15.08 21.06
N GLY A 98 -5.87 15.04 22.39
CA GLY A 98 -6.39 16.14 23.22
C GLY A 98 -5.54 17.41 23.16
N MET A 99 -4.33 17.35 22.60
CA MET A 99 -3.42 18.48 22.41
C MET A 99 -3.24 18.85 20.92
N THR A 100 -3.87 18.14 19.98
CA THR A 100 -3.86 18.51 18.55
C THR A 100 -4.92 19.56 18.25
N GLU A 101 -4.73 20.35 17.20
CA GLU A 101 -5.78 21.22 16.66
C GLU A 101 -6.78 20.40 15.81
N ASP A 102 -8.00 20.90 15.63
CA ASP A 102 -9.20 20.18 15.14
C ASP A 102 -9.06 19.37 13.83
N SER A 103 -8.03 19.61 13.02
CA SER A 103 -7.82 18.89 11.75
C SER A 103 -6.73 17.82 11.77
N ASP A 104 -5.90 17.76 12.82
CA ASP A 104 -4.60 17.09 12.77
C ASP A 104 -4.44 15.93 13.76
N SER A 105 -5.50 15.14 13.96
CA SER A 105 -5.44 13.99 14.85
C SER A 105 -4.43 12.92 14.37
N LEU A 106 -3.72 12.33 15.34
CA LEU A 106 -2.77 11.24 15.10
C LEU A 106 -3.49 9.99 14.58
N ASP A 107 -2.98 9.39 13.50
CA ASP A 107 -3.52 8.13 12.96
C ASP A 107 -3.18 6.95 13.89
N GLY A 108 -4.14 6.60 14.77
CA GLY A 108 -3.99 5.51 15.73
C GLY A 108 -3.79 4.14 15.08
N ILE A 109 -4.29 3.91 13.86
CA ILE A 109 -4.03 2.66 13.14
C ILE A 109 -2.57 2.60 12.72
N ARG A 110 -1.99 3.71 12.24
CA ARG A 110 -0.58 3.80 11.86
C ARG A 110 0.33 3.55 13.07
N VAL A 111 0.06 4.21 14.20
CA VAL A 111 0.82 4.01 15.44
C VAL A 111 0.81 2.54 15.86
N LYS A 112 -0.36 1.91 15.92
CA LYS A 112 -0.50 0.50 16.30
C LYS A 112 0.12 -0.46 15.30
N ALA A 113 0.08 -0.16 14.00
CA ALA A 113 0.70 -0.99 12.96
C ALA A 113 2.22 -1.01 13.09
N VAL A 114 2.84 0.14 13.35
CA VAL A 114 4.29 0.23 13.60
C VAL A 114 4.64 -0.50 14.90
N PHE A 115 3.85 -0.31 15.97
CA PHE A 115 4.07 -1.01 17.23
C PHE A 115 3.97 -2.53 17.07
N TYR A 116 2.94 -3.01 16.36
CA TYR A 116 2.78 -4.43 16.04
C TYR A 116 4.00 -5.00 15.32
N ALA A 117 4.48 -4.32 14.29
CA ALA A 117 5.60 -4.79 13.48
C ALA A 117 6.91 -4.87 14.23
N ILE A 118 7.07 -4.09 15.30
CA ILE A 118 8.29 -4.08 16.12
C ILE A 118 8.21 -5.08 17.30
N PHE A 119 7.04 -5.21 17.94
CA PHE A 119 6.90 -5.88 19.24
C PHE A 119 6.04 -7.15 19.24
N PHE A 120 5.41 -7.54 18.13
CA PHE A 120 4.65 -8.80 18.09
C PHE A 120 5.59 -10.01 18.22
N GLY A 121 5.43 -10.80 19.28
CA GLY A 121 6.31 -11.93 19.59
C GLY A 121 7.56 -11.57 20.40
N GLU A 122 7.71 -10.30 20.74
CA GLU A 122 8.80 -9.79 21.58
C GLU A 122 8.30 -9.48 23.00
N ASP A 123 9.23 -9.19 23.93
CA ASP A 123 8.89 -8.78 25.29
C ASP A 123 8.06 -7.49 25.29
N THR A 124 6.96 -7.49 26.04
CA THR A 124 6.06 -6.33 26.15
C THR A 124 6.76 -5.13 26.79
N PRO A 125 6.86 -3.99 26.10
CA PRO A 125 7.45 -2.78 26.66
C PRO A 125 6.73 -2.29 27.93
N SER A 126 7.42 -1.50 28.76
CA SER A 126 6.81 -0.87 29.92
C SER A 126 5.72 0.14 29.53
N ARG A 127 4.78 0.45 30.45
CA ARG A 127 3.75 1.49 30.22
C ARG A 127 4.36 2.85 29.85
N ARG A 128 5.51 3.20 30.41
CA ARG A 128 6.25 4.41 30.06
C ARG A 128 6.73 4.37 28.60
N ALA A 129 7.25 3.22 28.16
CA ALA A 129 7.73 3.05 26.80
C ALA A 129 6.59 3.14 25.77
N HIS A 130 5.37 2.68 26.10
CA HIS A 130 4.20 2.89 25.21
C HIS A 130 3.91 4.37 24.99
N ARG A 131 3.96 5.20 26.06
CA ARG A 131 3.76 6.65 25.91
C ARG A 131 4.88 7.30 25.11
N GLN A 132 6.15 6.99 25.43
CA GLN A 132 7.30 7.48 24.68
C GLN A 132 7.26 7.06 23.20
N PHE A 133 6.71 5.87 22.91
CA PHE A 133 6.50 5.40 21.54
C PHE A 133 5.50 6.29 20.78
N VAL A 134 4.38 6.63 21.40
CA VAL A 134 3.38 7.53 20.78
C VAL A 134 3.95 8.93 20.60
N ASP A 135 4.74 9.44 21.56
CA ASP A 135 5.38 10.75 21.48
C ASP A 135 6.37 10.84 20.28
N CYS A 136 6.88 9.70 19.75
CA CYS A 136 7.72 9.69 18.54
C CYS A 136 6.97 10.08 17.24
N PHE A 137 5.64 10.07 17.26
CA PHE A 137 4.80 10.40 16.10
C PHE A 137 4.36 11.86 16.07
N VAL A 138 4.77 12.67 17.03
CA VAL A 138 4.40 14.08 17.12
C VAL A 138 5.61 14.94 17.51
N THR A 139 5.51 16.21 17.17
CA THR A 139 6.34 17.28 17.76
C THR A 139 5.46 18.15 18.65
N TYR A 140 6.05 18.78 19.67
CA TYR A 140 5.32 19.64 20.60
C TYR A 140 5.76 21.09 20.41
N GLU A 141 4.78 21.98 20.26
CA GLU A 141 4.99 23.43 20.21
C GLU A 141 4.27 24.14 21.36
N GLU A 142 4.96 25.08 21.99
CA GLU A 142 4.33 26.01 22.95
C GLU A 142 3.70 27.16 22.18
N ARG A 143 2.40 27.41 22.40
CA ARG A 143 1.63 28.51 21.82
C ARG A 143 0.99 29.34 22.93
N THR A 144 0.66 30.60 22.64
CA THR A 144 -0.06 31.49 23.55
C THR A 144 -1.43 31.82 22.99
N ARG A 145 -2.42 31.93 23.88
CA ARG A 145 -3.77 32.43 23.57
C ARG A 145 -4.17 33.48 24.56
N THR A 146 -4.93 34.45 24.11
CA THR A 146 -5.59 35.43 25.01
C THR A 146 -6.87 34.79 25.54
N VAL A 147 -6.98 34.74 26.86
CA VAL A 147 -8.18 34.30 27.57
C VAL A 147 -8.78 35.49 28.29
N THR A 148 -10.06 35.75 28.08
CA THR A 148 -10.81 36.83 28.80
C THR A 148 -11.58 36.17 29.95
N ASP A 149 -11.34 36.60 31.17
CA ASP A 149 -12.06 36.12 32.35
C ASP A 149 -13.48 36.69 32.45
N GLU A 150 -14.25 36.28 33.48
CA GLU A 150 -15.62 36.73 33.70
C GLU A 150 -15.71 38.23 34.00
N ASP A 151 -14.63 38.86 34.45
CA ASP A 151 -14.52 40.29 34.73
C ASP A 151 -14.08 41.13 33.54
N GLY A 152 -13.82 40.50 32.37
CA GLY A 152 -13.38 41.15 31.14
C GLY A 152 -11.87 41.43 31.07
N THR A 153 -11.08 40.84 31.99
CA THR A 153 -9.61 41.00 31.99
C THR A 153 -8.99 40.00 31.01
N GLU A 154 -8.17 40.50 30.08
CA GLU A 154 -7.43 39.69 29.13
C GLU A 154 -6.11 39.23 29.77
N THR A 155 -5.86 37.90 29.71
CA THR A 155 -4.62 37.29 30.17
C THR A 155 -4.06 36.40 29.07
N GLU A 156 -2.73 36.33 28.92
CA GLU A 156 -2.07 35.40 28.04
C GLU A 156 -1.85 34.05 28.76
N GLU A 157 -2.36 32.98 28.20
CA GLU A 157 -2.14 31.60 28.66
C GLU A 157 -1.31 30.83 27.67
N SER A 158 -0.20 30.20 28.12
CA SER A 158 0.57 29.27 27.29
C SER A 158 -0.07 27.90 27.30
N TYR A 159 -0.13 27.27 26.14
CA TYR A 159 -0.59 25.88 25.97
C TYR A 159 0.29 25.13 24.97
N THR A 160 0.36 23.80 25.13
CA THR A 160 1.14 22.94 24.26
C THR A 160 0.25 22.35 23.17
N VAL A 161 0.72 22.41 21.92
CA VAL A 161 0.07 21.78 20.77
C VAL A 161 0.91 20.61 20.29
N ALA A 162 0.28 19.47 20.07
CA ALA A 162 0.91 18.30 19.44
C ALA A 162 0.68 18.35 17.93
N ILE A 163 1.75 18.28 17.16
CA ILE A 163 1.73 18.30 15.69
C ILE A 163 2.19 16.94 15.18
N PRO A 164 1.33 16.18 14.45
CA PRO A 164 1.71 14.89 13.89
C PRO A 164 2.88 14.99 12.90
N VAL A 165 3.87 14.11 13.08
CA VAL A 165 4.98 13.94 12.13
C VAL A 165 4.49 13.09 10.96
N MET A 166 4.48 13.64 9.75
CA MET A 166 3.98 12.97 8.55
C MET A 166 5.05 12.11 7.86
N ASP A 167 6.33 12.42 8.08
CA ASP A 167 7.44 11.66 7.51
C ASP A 167 7.75 10.42 8.36
N MET A 168 7.44 9.24 7.83
CA MET A 168 7.72 7.98 8.51
C MET A 168 9.21 7.69 8.69
N VAL A 169 10.10 8.27 7.90
CA VAL A 169 11.56 8.15 8.09
C VAL A 169 11.97 8.86 9.39
N GLU A 170 11.42 10.04 9.63
CA GLU A 170 11.60 10.79 10.87
C GLU A 170 10.99 10.05 12.07
N VAL A 171 9.76 9.52 11.93
CA VAL A 171 9.10 8.71 12.98
C VAL A 171 9.97 7.51 13.39
N TYR A 172 10.46 6.73 12.42
CA TYR A 172 11.33 5.59 12.71
C TYR A 172 12.62 6.01 13.41
N SER A 173 13.25 7.10 12.96
CA SER A 173 14.44 7.66 13.62
C SER A 173 14.16 8.08 15.07
N ASN A 174 13.02 8.71 15.33
CA ASN A 174 12.59 9.09 16.66
C ASN A 174 12.40 7.88 17.57
N ILE A 175 11.78 6.79 17.05
CA ILE A 175 11.58 5.54 17.80
C ILE A 175 12.93 4.89 18.12
N GLU A 176 13.83 4.74 17.13
CA GLU A 176 15.16 4.15 17.30
C GLU A 176 15.97 4.88 18.37
N ASN A 177 15.94 6.23 18.34
CA ASN A 177 16.65 7.07 19.31
C ASN A 177 16.01 7.04 20.71
N THR A 178 14.68 7.07 20.81
CA THR A 178 13.97 7.18 22.10
C THR A 178 13.94 5.87 22.85
N LEU A 179 13.76 4.76 22.14
CA LEU A 179 13.64 3.42 22.73
C LEU A 179 14.96 2.62 22.68
N HIS A 180 16.00 3.19 22.07
CA HIS A 180 17.33 2.56 21.95
C HIS A 180 17.28 1.18 21.28
N LEU A 181 16.53 1.07 20.18
CA LEU A 181 16.39 -0.14 19.38
C LEU A 181 16.71 0.16 17.90
N GLU A 182 16.94 -0.87 17.11
CA GLU A 182 17.13 -0.78 15.67
C GLU A 182 15.91 -1.40 14.96
N ILE A 183 15.33 -0.69 13.98
CA ILE A 183 14.17 -1.14 13.22
C ILE A 183 14.62 -1.60 11.85
N SER A 184 14.51 -2.90 11.58
CA SER A 184 14.89 -3.48 10.29
C SER A 184 14.02 -3.01 9.15
N ALA A 185 14.52 -3.11 7.91
CA ALA A 185 13.74 -2.81 6.70
C ALA A 185 12.51 -3.73 6.59
N GLU A 186 12.61 -4.98 7.07
CA GLU A 186 11.50 -5.93 7.11
C GLU A 186 10.41 -5.49 8.08
N GLN A 187 10.76 -5.03 9.29
CA GLN A 187 9.78 -4.48 10.23
C GLN A 187 9.09 -3.23 9.70
N LYS A 188 9.81 -2.32 9.02
CA LYS A 188 9.24 -1.14 8.36
C LYS A 188 8.23 -1.56 7.27
N SER A 189 8.58 -2.53 6.42
CA SER A 189 7.68 -3.10 5.40
C SER A 189 6.47 -3.82 6.01
N ASN A 190 6.67 -4.54 7.11
CA ASN A 190 5.59 -5.22 7.83
C ASN A 190 4.61 -4.21 8.45
N ALA A 191 5.08 -3.10 9.00
CA ALA A 191 4.24 -2.03 9.52
C ALA A 191 3.28 -1.47 8.45
N ASP A 192 3.77 -1.25 7.22
CA ASP A 192 2.94 -0.80 6.11
C ASP A 192 1.93 -1.87 5.68
N SER A 193 2.34 -3.15 5.68
CA SER A 193 1.46 -4.28 5.38
C SER A 193 0.32 -4.42 6.39
N VAL A 194 0.64 -4.31 7.68
CA VAL A 194 -0.33 -4.33 8.79
C VAL A 194 -1.28 -3.14 8.69
N TYR A 195 -0.76 -1.94 8.46
CA TYR A 195 -1.58 -0.74 8.27
C TYR A 195 -2.58 -0.90 7.12
N ASN A 196 -2.10 -1.37 5.96
CA ASN A 196 -2.92 -1.56 4.78
C ASN A 196 -3.99 -2.65 4.98
N LEU A 197 -3.64 -3.74 5.67
CA LEU A 197 -4.60 -4.78 6.02
C LEU A 197 -5.73 -4.23 6.91
N VAL A 198 -5.38 -3.51 7.97
CA VAL A 198 -6.35 -3.01 8.94
C VAL A 198 -7.18 -1.86 8.37
N ARG A 199 -6.54 -0.92 7.67
CA ARG A 199 -7.17 0.29 7.14
C ARG A 199 -8.04 0.02 5.92
N TYR A 200 -7.59 -0.88 5.03
CA TYR A 200 -8.18 -1.07 3.70
C TYR A 200 -8.63 -2.51 3.42
N GLY A 201 -8.40 -3.45 4.35
CA GLY A 201 -8.72 -4.87 4.14
C GLY A 201 -7.82 -5.56 3.11
N VAL A 202 -6.68 -4.97 2.78
CA VAL A 202 -5.74 -5.48 1.79
C VAL A 202 -4.67 -6.29 2.49
N ALA A 203 -4.81 -7.62 2.47
CA ALA A 203 -3.78 -8.52 2.94
C ALA A 203 -2.61 -8.54 1.94
N GLY A 204 -1.43 -8.26 2.41
CA GLY A 204 -0.22 -8.49 1.66
C GLY A 204 0.76 -7.32 1.71
N GLY A 205 1.94 -7.63 2.21
CA GLY A 205 3.16 -6.95 1.84
C GLY A 205 3.44 -7.16 0.36
N SER A 206 4.39 -6.45 -0.13
CA SER A 206 4.91 -6.23 -1.46
C SER A 206 5.01 -7.39 -2.46
N GLU A 207 4.55 -8.61 -2.18
CA GLU A 207 4.51 -9.68 -3.18
C GLU A 207 3.43 -9.40 -4.22
N GLY A 208 3.85 -8.82 -5.33
CA GLY A 208 3.01 -8.44 -6.46
C GLY A 208 2.86 -6.92 -6.65
N TRP A 209 3.26 -6.10 -5.69
CA TRP A 209 3.31 -4.66 -5.89
C TRP A 209 4.60 -4.25 -6.62
N ILE A 210 4.51 -3.17 -7.35
CA ILE A 210 5.72 -2.59 -7.94
C ILE A 210 6.54 -1.92 -6.83
N PRO A 211 7.89 -2.00 -6.87
CA PRO A 211 8.74 -1.28 -5.94
C PRO A 211 8.37 0.21 -5.89
N GLY A 212 8.18 0.76 -4.69
CA GLY A 212 7.82 2.15 -4.46
C GLY A 212 6.32 2.48 -4.50
N ALA A 213 5.42 1.48 -4.71
CA ALA A 213 3.98 1.70 -4.60
C ALA A 213 3.47 1.71 -3.15
N ASP A 214 4.25 1.21 -2.23
CA ASP A 214 3.99 1.16 -0.79
C ASP A 214 4.11 2.54 -0.12
N VAL A 215 4.90 3.45 -0.72
CA VAL A 215 5.14 4.80 -0.19
C VAL A 215 4.60 5.86 -1.14
N PRO A 216 3.92 6.93 -0.64
CA PRO A 216 3.54 8.07 -1.47
C PRO A 216 4.77 8.74 -2.09
N TYR A 217 4.72 9.00 -3.40
CA TYR A 217 5.74 9.76 -4.11
C TYR A 217 5.17 11.12 -4.52
N ILE A 218 5.44 12.14 -3.71
CA ILE A 218 4.87 13.48 -3.82
C ILE A 218 5.95 14.44 -4.34
N GLY A 219 5.62 15.18 -5.39
CA GLY A 219 6.50 16.22 -5.96
C GLY A 219 6.49 17.51 -5.12
N ALA A 220 7.42 18.40 -5.42
CA ALA A 220 7.53 19.69 -4.75
C ALA A 220 6.30 20.61 -4.92
N ASP A 221 5.45 20.33 -5.91
CA ASP A 221 4.17 20.98 -6.18
C ASP A 221 2.99 20.32 -5.45
N GLY A 222 3.26 19.31 -4.62
CA GLY A 222 2.26 18.56 -3.87
C GLY A 222 1.54 17.47 -4.65
N PHE A 223 1.84 17.28 -5.95
CA PHE A 223 1.21 16.26 -6.77
C PHE A 223 1.81 14.88 -6.48
N CYS A 224 1.00 13.91 -6.07
CA CYS A 224 1.41 12.55 -5.80
C CYS A 224 1.28 11.68 -7.05
N SER A 225 2.29 10.86 -7.33
CA SER A 225 2.16 9.79 -8.31
C SER A 225 1.14 8.75 -7.83
N PRO A 226 0.14 8.38 -8.65
CA PRO A 226 -0.89 7.42 -8.24
C PRO A 226 -0.37 5.99 -8.03
N ILE A 227 0.85 5.69 -8.47
CA ILE A 227 1.45 4.34 -8.35
C ILE A 227 2.84 4.37 -7.69
N GLY A 228 3.21 5.47 -7.03
CA GLY A 228 4.51 5.61 -6.37
C GLY A 228 5.64 6.05 -7.29
N SER A 229 6.89 5.83 -6.86
CA SER A 229 8.10 6.21 -7.62
C SER A 229 8.33 5.32 -8.84
N GLY A 230 9.10 5.82 -9.82
CA GLY A 230 9.43 5.07 -11.04
C GLY A 230 8.26 4.87 -12.00
N TRP A 231 7.22 5.68 -11.88
CA TRP A 231 6.02 5.66 -12.73
C TRP A 231 6.36 5.86 -14.21
N GLU A 232 7.41 6.61 -14.56
CA GLU A 232 7.82 6.88 -15.94
C GLU A 232 8.12 5.61 -16.73
N ARG A 233 8.70 4.61 -16.06
CA ARG A 233 9.03 3.31 -16.65
C ARG A 233 7.81 2.40 -16.83
N ARG A 234 6.67 2.79 -16.26
CA ARG A 234 5.41 2.04 -16.29
C ARG A 234 4.45 2.54 -17.36
N VAL A 235 4.76 3.65 -18.02
CA VAL A 235 3.90 4.20 -19.08
C VAL A 235 3.87 3.26 -20.28
N THR A 236 2.71 2.70 -20.57
CA THR A 236 2.47 1.82 -21.72
C THR A 236 1.69 2.52 -22.81
N SER A 237 0.98 3.59 -22.48
CA SER A 237 0.26 4.41 -23.44
C SER A 237 0.12 5.86 -22.98
N GLU A 238 0.54 6.76 -23.82
CA GLU A 238 0.46 8.21 -23.59
C GLU A 238 -0.93 8.77 -23.88
N PHE A 239 -1.19 9.96 -23.32
CA PHE A 239 -2.33 10.79 -23.66
C PHE A 239 -2.27 11.24 -25.13
N GLY A 240 -3.43 11.33 -25.80
CA GLY A 240 -3.55 11.86 -27.16
C GLY A 240 -3.80 10.77 -28.20
N ASN A 241 -3.42 11.03 -29.46
CA ASN A 241 -3.76 10.14 -30.57
C ASN A 241 -2.89 8.87 -30.58
N ARG A 242 -3.55 7.72 -30.51
CA ARG A 242 -2.91 6.39 -30.63
C ARG A 242 -3.72 5.45 -31.53
N VAL A 243 -3.12 4.32 -31.87
CA VAL A 243 -3.86 3.16 -32.41
C VAL A 243 -4.52 2.46 -31.24
N ASP A 244 -5.84 2.33 -31.25
CA ASP A 244 -6.62 1.63 -30.23
C ASP A 244 -6.25 0.13 -30.26
N PRO A 245 -5.77 -0.46 -29.16
CA PRO A 245 -5.27 -1.84 -29.13
C PRO A 245 -6.36 -2.89 -29.31
N ILE A 246 -7.64 -2.52 -29.15
CA ILE A 246 -8.79 -3.44 -29.30
C ILE A 246 -9.33 -3.40 -30.73
N THR A 247 -9.41 -2.22 -31.34
CA THR A 247 -10.05 -2.04 -32.64
C THR A 247 -9.08 -1.85 -33.80
N GLY A 248 -7.79 -1.60 -33.53
CA GLY A 248 -6.78 -1.27 -34.55
C GLY A 248 -6.97 0.08 -35.23
N LYS A 249 -7.97 0.89 -34.84
CA LYS A 249 -8.25 2.21 -35.45
C LYS A 249 -7.56 3.34 -34.68
N ARG A 250 -7.25 4.44 -35.35
CA ARG A 250 -6.78 5.66 -34.68
C ARG A 250 -7.89 6.21 -33.80
N LYS A 251 -7.55 6.45 -32.51
CA LYS A 251 -8.48 6.99 -31.51
C LYS A 251 -7.71 7.87 -30.52
N GLY A 252 -8.34 8.92 -30.03
CA GLY A 252 -7.84 9.72 -28.93
C GLY A 252 -7.81 8.90 -27.65
N HIS A 253 -6.69 8.90 -26.94
CA HIS A 253 -6.54 8.37 -25.60
C HIS A 253 -6.77 9.49 -24.59
N THR A 254 -7.71 9.28 -23.69
CA THR A 254 -8.22 10.33 -22.79
C THR A 254 -7.37 10.53 -21.53
N GLY A 255 -6.42 9.62 -21.28
CA GLY A 255 -5.53 9.64 -20.14
C GLY A 255 -4.18 9.05 -20.48
N MET A 256 -3.49 8.56 -19.48
CA MET A 256 -2.23 7.82 -19.57
C MET A 256 -2.41 6.45 -18.93
N ASP A 257 -1.87 5.39 -19.57
CA ASP A 257 -1.94 4.04 -19.04
C ASP A 257 -0.59 3.67 -18.41
N LEU A 258 -0.65 3.23 -17.16
CA LEU A 258 0.49 2.83 -16.33
C LEU A 258 0.38 1.34 -16.01
N ALA A 259 1.29 0.51 -16.57
CA ALA A 259 1.31 -0.93 -16.35
C ALA A 259 1.69 -1.24 -14.89
N VAL A 260 0.74 -1.82 -14.17
CA VAL A 260 0.92 -2.25 -12.79
C VAL A 260 0.19 -3.58 -12.58
N PRO A 261 0.73 -4.51 -11.76
CA PRO A 261 0.04 -5.73 -11.38
C PRO A 261 -1.32 -5.44 -10.75
N THR A 262 -2.28 -6.36 -10.93
CA THR A 262 -3.56 -6.29 -10.21
C THR A 262 -3.33 -6.28 -8.70
N GLY A 263 -4.08 -5.43 -7.97
CA GLY A 263 -3.95 -5.27 -6.52
C GLY A 263 -2.92 -4.24 -6.08
N THR A 264 -2.18 -3.60 -7.01
CA THR A 264 -1.28 -2.48 -6.66
C THR A 264 -2.10 -1.31 -6.10
N PRO A 265 -1.70 -0.70 -4.95
CA PRO A 265 -2.37 0.46 -4.40
C PRO A 265 -2.39 1.63 -5.37
N ILE A 266 -3.56 2.22 -5.55
CA ILE A 266 -3.76 3.45 -6.32
C ILE A 266 -4.01 4.58 -5.34
N ARG A 267 -3.22 5.66 -5.47
CA ARG A 267 -3.22 6.79 -4.54
C ARG A 267 -3.85 8.03 -5.15
N ALA A 268 -4.48 8.83 -4.29
CA ALA A 268 -4.98 10.15 -4.66
C ALA A 268 -3.81 11.06 -5.06
N ALA A 269 -3.92 11.74 -6.19
CA ALA A 269 -2.86 12.60 -6.71
C ALA A 269 -2.72 13.93 -5.94
N LEU A 270 -3.82 14.44 -5.41
CA LEU A 270 -3.90 15.68 -4.62
C LEU A 270 -4.98 15.56 -3.55
N PRO A 271 -5.00 16.43 -2.55
CA PRO A 271 -6.13 16.55 -1.63
C PRO A 271 -7.42 16.90 -2.39
N GLY A 272 -8.57 16.38 -1.96
CA GLY A 272 -9.84 16.67 -2.62
C GLY A 272 -11.00 15.83 -2.10
N THR A 273 -12.15 15.94 -2.78
CA THR A 273 -13.36 15.20 -2.46
C THR A 273 -13.67 14.18 -3.55
N VAL A 274 -13.94 12.95 -3.18
CA VAL A 274 -14.34 11.87 -4.10
C VAL A 274 -15.75 12.19 -4.65
N THR A 275 -15.83 12.42 -5.94
CA THR A 275 -17.10 12.73 -6.63
C THR A 275 -17.72 11.52 -7.34
N VAL A 276 -16.90 10.51 -7.68
CA VAL A 276 -17.34 9.27 -8.30
C VAL A 276 -16.56 8.10 -7.70
N SER A 277 -17.28 7.03 -7.35
CA SER A 277 -16.73 5.73 -6.97
C SER A 277 -17.73 4.65 -7.38
N LYS A 278 -17.58 4.09 -8.60
CA LYS A 278 -18.55 3.14 -9.18
C LYS A 278 -17.97 2.29 -10.30
N TYR A 279 -18.78 1.36 -10.82
CA TYR A 279 -18.48 0.55 -12.00
C TYR A 279 -19.07 1.13 -13.29
N ASN A 280 -18.29 1.09 -14.40
CA ASN A 280 -18.71 1.43 -15.75
C ASN A 280 -18.30 0.32 -16.73
N ALA A 281 -19.26 -0.49 -17.17
CA ALA A 281 -19.02 -1.68 -17.99
C ALA A 281 -18.44 -1.37 -19.39
N GLY A 282 -18.80 -0.24 -19.98
CA GLY A 282 -18.43 0.11 -21.36
C GLY A 282 -17.09 0.86 -21.50
N GLY A 283 -16.39 1.14 -20.41
CA GLY A 283 -15.21 1.99 -20.44
C GLY A 283 -14.25 1.73 -19.28
N TYR A 284 -14.30 2.58 -18.26
CA TYR A 284 -13.33 2.64 -17.15
C TYR A 284 -13.34 1.43 -16.19
N GLY A 285 -14.31 0.51 -16.26
CA GLY A 285 -14.50 -0.53 -15.26
C GLY A 285 -14.82 0.06 -13.88
N TYR A 286 -14.23 -0.44 -12.82
CA TYR A 286 -14.24 0.23 -11.53
C TYR A 286 -13.35 1.47 -11.60
N TYR A 287 -13.89 2.62 -11.19
CA TYR A 287 -13.14 3.87 -11.25
C TYR A 287 -13.53 4.86 -10.15
N VAL A 288 -12.56 5.71 -9.81
CA VAL A 288 -12.71 6.83 -8.86
C VAL A 288 -12.49 8.14 -9.61
N CYS A 289 -13.26 9.19 -9.29
CA CYS A 289 -12.93 10.57 -9.61
C CYS A 289 -12.82 11.39 -8.34
N ILE A 290 -11.84 12.30 -8.31
CA ILE A 290 -11.62 13.23 -7.21
C ILE A 290 -11.63 14.64 -7.75
N ASP A 291 -12.42 15.51 -7.12
CA ASP A 291 -12.42 16.95 -7.36
C ASP A 291 -11.46 17.62 -6.36
N HIS A 292 -10.43 18.27 -6.88
CA HIS A 292 -9.40 18.98 -6.12
C HIS A 292 -9.67 20.47 -5.96
N GLY A 293 -10.83 20.94 -6.43
CA GLY A 293 -11.15 22.34 -6.51
C GLY A 293 -10.57 23.05 -7.74
N ASN A 294 -10.95 24.30 -7.93
CA ASN A 294 -10.47 25.15 -9.04
C ASN A 294 -10.61 24.52 -10.44
N GLY A 295 -11.59 23.63 -10.64
CA GLY A 295 -11.83 22.92 -11.88
C GLY A 295 -10.87 21.76 -12.17
N LEU A 296 -10.00 21.40 -11.23
CA LEU A 296 -9.05 20.29 -11.37
C LEU A 296 -9.69 18.99 -10.86
N VAL A 297 -9.75 17.97 -11.72
CA VAL A 297 -10.30 16.64 -11.42
C VAL A 297 -9.33 15.56 -11.90
N THR A 298 -9.12 14.53 -11.09
CA THR A 298 -8.40 13.31 -11.50
C THR A 298 -9.33 12.12 -11.59
N LEU A 299 -9.02 11.16 -12.50
CA LEU A 299 -9.74 9.91 -12.68
C LEU A 299 -8.78 8.73 -12.66
N TYR A 300 -9.19 7.66 -11.97
CA TYR A 300 -8.44 6.42 -11.78
C TYR A 300 -9.30 5.25 -12.24
N GLY A 301 -8.98 4.68 -13.39
CA GLY A 301 -9.78 3.62 -14.04
C GLY A 301 -9.14 2.24 -14.04
N HIS A 302 -9.94 1.24 -14.42
CA HIS A 302 -9.63 -0.19 -14.52
C HIS A 302 -9.28 -0.86 -13.19
N CYS A 303 -9.71 -0.26 -12.07
CA CYS A 303 -9.45 -0.79 -10.74
C CYS A 303 -10.08 -2.18 -10.55
N SER A 304 -9.48 -3.01 -9.67
CA SER A 304 -10.06 -4.27 -9.21
C SER A 304 -11.00 -4.05 -8.01
N GLN A 305 -10.68 -3.05 -7.18
CA GLN A 305 -11.45 -2.71 -5.98
C GLN A 305 -11.44 -1.20 -5.75
N LEU A 306 -12.57 -0.66 -5.31
CA LEU A 306 -12.71 0.72 -4.88
C LEU A 306 -12.70 0.78 -3.36
N LEU A 307 -11.85 1.61 -2.77
CA LEU A 307 -11.69 1.77 -1.33
C LEU A 307 -12.30 3.11 -0.86
N ALA A 308 -12.16 4.16 -1.68
CA ALA A 308 -12.75 5.46 -1.38
C ALA A 308 -14.23 5.51 -1.75
N ARG A 309 -15.01 6.30 -1.01
CA ARG A 309 -16.46 6.47 -1.18
C ARG A 309 -16.79 7.89 -1.63
N VAL A 310 -17.87 8.04 -2.39
CA VAL A 310 -18.39 9.35 -2.78
C VAL A 310 -18.66 10.21 -1.56
N GLY A 311 -18.19 11.46 -1.59
CA GLY A 311 -18.26 12.42 -0.48
C GLY A 311 -17.09 12.34 0.50
N GLN A 312 -16.21 11.33 0.39
CA GLN A 312 -15.02 11.22 1.22
C GLN A 312 -14.00 12.29 0.82
N THR A 313 -13.44 12.98 1.83
CA THR A 313 -12.25 13.82 1.67
C THR A 313 -11.01 12.93 1.75
N VAL A 314 -10.05 13.15 0.86
CA VAL A 314 -8.78 12.42 0.78
C VAL A 314 -7.61 13.41 0.71
N GLN A 315 -6.46 12.97 1.20
CA GLN A 315 -5.18 13.69 1.09
C GLN A 315 -4.35 13.13 -0.09
N ALA A 316 -3.36 13.91 -0.56
CA ALA A 316 -2.37 13.40 -1.52
C ALA A 316 -1.66 12.17 -0.92
N GLY A 317 -1.61 11.08 -1.69
CA GLY A 317 -1.00 9.83 -1.22
C GLY A 317 -1.94 8.84 -0.54
N ASP A 318 -3.18 9.22 -0.18
CA ASP A 318 -4.17 8.27 0.35
C ASP A 318 -4.49 7.17 -0.65
N ILE A 319 -4.57 5.92 -0.19
CA ILE A 319 -4.97 4.79 -1.04
C ILE A 319 -6.49 4.86 -1.27
N ILE A 320 -6.90 4.99 -2.53
CA ILE A 320 -8.29 5.18 -2.96
C ILE A 320 -8.88 3.98 -3.68
N ALA A 321 -8.04 3.13 -4.26
CA ALA A 321 -8.43 1.95 -5.02
C ALA A 321 -7.26 0.97 -5.12
N LEU A 322 -7.54 -0.24 -5.65
CA LEU A 322 -6.52 -1.20 -6.10
C LEU A 322 -6.60 -1.33 -7.61
N SER A 323 -5.44 -1.37 -8.28
CA SER A 323 -5.33 -1.56 -9.72
C SER A 323 -5.93 -2.90 -10.17
N GLY A 324 -6.30 -2.98 -11.43
CA GLY A 324 -6.88 -4.17 -12.02
C GLY A 324 -6.88 -4.14 -13.54
N SER A 325 -7.86 -4.82 -14.13
CA SER A 325 -8.08 -4.89 -15.57
C SER A 325 -9.58 -4.94 -15.88
N THR A 326 -10.40 -4.20 -15.11
CA THR A 326 -11.87 -4.21 -15.27
C THR A 326 -12.33 -3.24 -16.37
N GLY A 327 -13.52 -3.48 -16.92
CA GLY A 327 -14.06 -2.68 -18.01
C GLY A 327 -13.37 -2.95 -19.35
N ARG A 328 -13.14 -1.91 -20.16
CA ARG A 328 -12.50 -2.04 -21.49
C ARG A 328 -10.96 -1.98 -21.36
N SER A 329 -10.36 -3.06 -20.95
CA SER A 329 -8.93 -3.22 -20.70
C SER A 329 -8.37 -4.46 -21.39
N THR A 330 -7.10 -4.42 -21.81
CA THR A 330 -6.38 -5.55 -22.44
C THR A 330 -5.43 -6.25 -21.48
N GLY A 331 -5.23 -5.74 -20.28
CA GLY A 331 -4.35 -6.30 -19.25
C GLY A 331 -4.24 -5.39 -18.03
N PRO A 332 -3.61 -5.84 -16.94
CA PRO A 332 -3.52 -5.06 -15.71
C PRO A 332 -2.78 -3.73 -15.89
N HIS A 333 -3.46 -2.62 -15.63
CA HIS A 333 -2.91 -1.26 -15.66
C HIS A 333 -3.82 -0.27 -14.92
N LEU A 334 -3.28 0.87 -14.56
CA LEU A 334 -4.04 2.05 -14.17
C LEU A 334 -4.25 2.95 -15.39
N HIS A 335 -5.49 3.28 -15.72
CA HIS A 335 -5.83 4.39 -16.60
C HIS A 335 -5.98 5.66 -15.76
N PHE A 336 -5.12 6.65 -15.98
CA PHE A 336 -5.06 7.89 -15.22
C PHE A 336 -5.39 9.10 -16.09
N GLU A 337 -6.38 9.91 -15.68
CA GLU A 337 -6.73 11.16 -16.35
C GLU A 337 -6.55 12.36 -15.42
N VAL A 338 -6.14 13.47 -16.00
CA VAL A 338 -6.20 14.81 -15.38
C VAL A 338 -7.12 15.66 -16.24
N ARG A 339 -8.06 16.36 -15.60
CA ARG A 339 -9.02 17.25 -16.25
C ARG A 339 -8.95 18.62 -15.62
N VAL A 340 -8.90 19.65 -16.45
CA VAL A 340 -8.93 21.05 -16.04
C VAL A 340 -10.13 21.73 -16.68
N ASN A 341 -11.03 22.27 -15.87
CA ASN A 341 -12.29 22.88 -16.31
C ASN A 341 -13.13 21.97 -17.24
N GLY A 342 -13.10 20.64 -16.93
CA GLY A 342 -13.81 19.61 -17.70
C GLY A 342 -13.04 19.09 -18.92
N GLU A 343 -11.96 19.73 -19.35
CA GLU A 343 -11.14 19.30 -20.48
C GLU A 343 -10.01 18.35 -20.02
N ARG A 344 -9.81 17.26 -20.77
CA ARG A 344 -8.74 16.30 -20.52
C ARG A 344 -7.39 16.86 -20.95
N THR A 345 -6.41 16.76 -20.07
CA THR A 345 -5.06 17.25 -20.29
C THR A 345 -4.06 16.10 -20.19
N ASN A 346 -2.81 16.32 -20.63
CA ASN A 346 -1.76 15.31 -20.54
C ASN A 346 -1.33 15.10 -19.09
N PRO A 347 -1.61 13.94 -18.47
CA PRO A 347 -1.26 13.67 -17.07
C PRO A 347 0.25 13.76 -16.77
N ARG A 348 1.10 13.48 -17.75
CA ARG A 348 2.57 13.54 -17.61
C ARG A 348 3.07 14.89 -17.11
N ALA A 349 2.35 15.98 -17.45
CA ALA A 349 2.75 17.34 -17.06
C ALA A 349 2.61 17.62 -15.55
N TYR A 350 1.79 16.80 -14.86
CA TYR A 350 1.45 16.97 -13.44
C TYR A 350 2.21 16.01 -12.53
N LEU A 351 2.63 14.86 -13.05
CA LEU A 351 3.27 13.83 -12.23
C LEU A 351 4.68 14.27 -11.79
N PRO A 352 5.10 13.91 -10.55
CA PRO A 352 6.41 14.24 -10.02
C PRO A 352 7.51 13.73 -10.94
N LYS A 353 8.51 14.54 -11.21
CA LYS A 353 9.69 14.15 -12.00
C LYS A 353 10.69 13.49 -11.07
N GLY A 354 11.21 12.31 -11.49
CA GLY A 354 12.27 11.59 -10.80
C GLY A 354 13.64 12.23 -10.95
#